data_a9d776ad2b1d5ad10b4f9ce2c3e05618
#
_entry.id   a9d776ad2b1d5ad10b4f9ce2c3e05618
#
_cell.length_a   1.000
_cell.length_b   1.000
_cell.length_c   1.000
_cell.angle_alpha   90.00
_cell.angle_beta   90.00
_cell.angle_gamma   90.00
#
_symmetry.space_group_name_H-M   'P 1'
#
loop_
_entity.id
_entity.type
_entity.pdbx_description
1 polymer ?
#
loop_
_entity_poly.entity_id
_entity_poly.type
_entity_poly.pdbx_seq_one_letter_code
_entity_poly.pdbx_strand_id
1 'polypeptide(L)'
;MNIKTLLFAPVLLLMSNCTTQSQTQNSENGSNTITIGINKTAKIPNSKINLHFKEITEDSRCPVDVTCVWEGIATVNIEGTSGSQKTNFQVGTRDFLPRNVSKSFSFSGYRFTLTDLKPYPGGKQESESVTFKYEKEE
;
A
#
# COMPACT_ATOMS: atom_id res chain seq x y z
N MET A 1 -57.59 7.22 -51.30
CA MET A 1 -56.13 7.21 -51.30
C MET A 1 -55.66 7.45 -49.87
N ASN A 2 -55.39 6.40 -49.21
CA ASN A 2 -54.93 6.50 -47.79
C ASN A 2 -53.49 5.97 -47.65
N ILE A 3 -52.59 6.88 -47.53
CA ILE A 3 -51.18 6.57 -47.21
C ILE A 3 -51.09 6.42 -45.76
N LYS A 4 -50.99 5.19 -45.30
CA LYS A 4 -50.63 4.88 -43.87
C LYS A 4 -49.12 5.00 -43.71
N THR A 5 -48.71 6.08 -43.09
CA THR A 5 -47.33 6.29 -42.69
C THR A 5 -47.03 5.46 -41.47
N LEU A 6 -46.21 4.42 -41.66
CA LEU A 6 -45.68 3.59 -40.55
C LEU A 6 -44.49 4.31 -39.92
N LEU A 7 -44.67 4.81 -38.71
CA LEU A 7 -43.58 5.38 -37.94
C LEU A 7 -42.79 4.24 -37.30
N PHE A 8 -41.62 3.95 -37.83
CA PHE A 8 -40.63 3.12 -37.19
C PHE A 8 -39.87 3.97 -36.19
N ALA A 9 -40.09 3.74 -34.92
CA ALA A 9 -39.28 4.30 -33.85
C ALA A 9 -38.03 3.43 -33.68
N PRO A 10 -36.83 3.97 -33.74
CA PRO A 10 -35.64 3.21 -33.38
C PRO A 10 -35.53 3.12 -31.84
N VAL A 11 -35.59 1.90 -31.34
CA VAL A 11 -35.27 1.60 -29.96
C VAL A 11 -33.76 1.74 -29.79
N LEU A 12 -33.35 2.81 -29.14
CA LEU A 12 -31.97 3.02 -28.78
C LEU A 12 -31.65 2.14 -27.57
N LEU A 13 -31.00 1.00 -27.81
CA LEU A 13 -30.40 0.16 -26.75
C LEU A 13 -29.19 0.88 -26.16
N LEU A 14 -29.38 1.52 -25.02
CA LEU A 14 -28.27 2.03 -24.19
C LEU A 14 -27.56 0.84 -23.53
N MET A 15 -26.46 0.43 -24.13
CA MET A 15 -25.53 -0.49 -23.53
C MET A 15 -24.80 0.25 -22.40
N SER A 16 -25.27 0.07 -21.17
CA SER A 16 -24.55 0.53 -19.98
C SER A 16 -23.32 -0.33 -19.81
N ASN A 17 -22.17 0.18 -20.25
CA ASN A 17 -20.88 -0.39 -19.91
C ASN A 17 -20.63 -0.14 -18.40
N CYS A 18 -20.92 -1.11 -17.57
CA CYS A 18 -20.39 -1.15 -16.21
C CYS A 18 -18.89 -1.45 -16.29
N THR A 19 -18.09 -0.41 -16.33
CA THR A 19 -16.66 -0.53 -16.06
C THR A 19 -16.52 -0.66 -14.56
N THR A 20 -16.24 -1.87 -14.08
CA THR A 20 -15.86 -2.10 -12.69
C THR A 20 -14.47 -1.49 -12.50
N GLN A 21 -14.41 -0.23 -12.15
CA GLN A 21 -13.19 0.35 -11.60
C GLN A 21 -13.03 -0.22 -10.19
N SER A 22 -11.97 -0.98 -10.00
CA SER A 22 -11.46 -1.27 -8.66
C SER A 22 -11.04 0.05 -8.03
N GLN A 23 -11.97 0.66 -7.32
CA GLN A 23 -11.66 1.81 -6.49
C GLN A 23 -10.85 1.29 -5.30
N THR A 24 -9.55 1.54 -5.35
CA THR A 24 -8.76 1.63 -4.13
C THR A 24 -9.41 2.73 -3.30
N GLN A 25 -10.08 2.36 -2.23
CA GLN A 25 -10.68 3.32 -1.32
C GLN A 25 -9.57 4.15 -0.68
N ASN A 26 -9.36 5.33 -1.21
CA ASN A 26 -8.66 6.39 -0.49
C ASN A 26 -9.60 6.85 0.61
N SER A 27 -9.35 6.40 1.82
CA SER A 27 -9.93 7.03 3.01
C SER A 27 -9.34 8.43 3.12
N GLU A 28 -10.08 9.41 2.64
CA GLU A 28 -9.83 10.82 2.94
C GLU A 28 -10.21 11.10 4.41
N ASN A 29 -9.31 10.73 5.28
CA ASN A 29 -9.22 11.31 6.61
C ASN A 29 -7.77 11.68 6.79
N GLY A 30 -7.44 12.96 6.85
CA GLY A 30 -6.19 13.68 7.10
C GLY A 30 -4.93 12.97 7.62
N SER A 31 -4.84 11.67 7.47
CA SER A 31 -3.75 10.79 7.83
C SER A 31 -3.03 10.37 6.54
N ASN A 32 -1.83 10.90 6.35
CA ASN A 32 -0.95 10.54 5.26
C ASN A 32 -0.42 9.11 5.47
N THR A 33 -1.29 8.11 5.36
CA THR A 33 -0.93 6.70 5.49
C THR A 33 -1.24 5.94 4.20
N ILE A 34 -0.43 4.91 3.92
CA ILE A 34 -0.62 4.03 2.78
C ILE A 34 -0.35 2.58 3.20
N THR A 35 -1.23 1.68 2.80
CA THR A 35 -1.07 0.24 3.05
C THR A 35 -0.77 -0.47 1.73
N ILE A 36 0.24 -1.33 1.75
CA ILE A 36 0.73 -2.03 0.56
C ILE A 36 0.76 -3.53 0.87
N GLY A 37 0.03 -4.31 0.08
CA GLY A 37 0.09 -5.77 0.16
C GLY A 37 1.39 -6.34 -0.38
N ILE A 38 1.74 -7.55 0.03
CA ILE A 38 2.93 -8.25 -0.47
C ILE A 38 2.91 -8.36 -1.99
N ASN A 39 4.04 -8.12 -2.63
CA ASN A 39 4.21 -8.09 -4.08
C ASN A 39 3.32 -7.07 -4.81
N LYS A 40 2.81 -6.07 -4.09
CA LYS A 40 2.00 -4.99 -4.65
C LYS A 40 2.78 -3.69 -4.66
N THR A 41 2.37 -2.80 -5.55
CA THR A 41 2.90 -1.45 -5.69
C THR A 41 1.80 -0.45 -5.38
N ALA A 42 2.13 0.57 -4.62
CA ALA A 42 1.23 1.68 -4.33
C ALA A 42 1.88 3.01 -4.71
N LYS A 43 1.09 3.90 -5.28
CA LYS A 43 1.51 5.25 -5.64
C LYS A 43 1.21 6.21 -4.49
N ILE A 44 2.20 7.04 -4.15
CA ILE A 44 2.00 8.11 -3.18
C ILE A 44 1.23 9.26 -3.85
N PRO A 45 0.08 9.69 -3.31
CA PRO A 45 -0.73 10.75 -3.89
C PRO A 45 0.06 12.05 -4.11
N ASN A 46 -0.23 12.74 -5.22
CA ASN A 46 0.41 14.01 -5.60
C ASN A 46 1.95 13.94 -5.74
N SER A 47 2.47 12.77 -6.07
CA SER A 47 3.90 12.54 -6.28
C SER A 47 4.14 11.61 -7.47
N LYS A 48 5.41 11.44 -7.84
CA LYS A 48 5.85 10.44 -8.81
C LYS A 48 6.38 9.17 -8.14
N ILE A 49 6.17 9.04 -6.82
CA ILE A 49 6.72 7.95 -6.02
C ILE A 49 5.79 6.76 -6.06
N ASN A 50 6.35 5.60 -6.35
CA ASN A 50 5.72 4.31 -6.15
C ASN A 50 6.55 3.51 -5.15
N LEU A 51 5.88 2.84 -4.22
CA LEU A 51 6.48 1.92 -3.28
C LEU A 51 6.01 0.50 -3.58
N HIS A 52 6.95 -0.42 -3.68
CA HIS A 52 6.68 -1.83 -3.90
C HIS A 52 7.12 -2.64 -2.67
N PHE A 53 6.20 -3.38 -2.07
CA PHE A 53 6.50 -4.29 -0.97
C PHE A 53 7.00 -5.62 -1.53
N LYS A 54 8.31 -5.87 -1.42
CA LYS A 54 8.95 -7.03 -2.02
C LYS A 54 8.84 -8.29 -1.16
N GLU A 55 9.26 -8.19 0.11
CA GLU A 55 9.34 -9.35 1.00
C GLU A 55 9.52 -8.93 2.46
N ILE A 56 9.19 -9.87 3.35
CA ILE A 56 9.61 -9.84 4.75
C ILE A 56 10.92 -10.61 4.84
N THR A 57 12.00 -9.95 5.25
CA THR A 57 13.34 -10.57 5.32
C THR A 57 13.59 -11.26 6.65
N GLU A 58 12.93 -10.80 7.70
CA GLU A 58 13.01 -11.36 9.05
C GLU A 58 11.73 -11.02 9.81
N ASP A 59 11.26 -11.92 10.64
CA ASP A 59 10.20 -11.66 11.59
C ASP A 59 10.44 -12.43 12.89
N SER A 60 11.01 -11.72 13.87
CA SER A 60 11.25 -12.21 15.22
C SER A 60 10.39 -11.51 16.27
N ARG A 61 9.29 -10.88 15.84
CA ARG A 61 8.37 -10.21 16.76
C ARG A 61 7.78 -11.18 17.77
N CYS A 62 7.54 -10.68 19.00
CA CYS A 62 6.86 -11.47 20.01
C CYS A 62 5.44 -11.82 19.59
N PRO A 63 5.04 -13.11 19.61
CA PRO A 63 3.67 -13.50 19.35
C PRO A 63 2.67 -12.85 20.31
N VAL A 64 1.46 -12.57 19.83
CA VAL A 64 0.43 -11.84 20.60
C VAL A 64 -0.05 -12.55 21.85
N ASP A 65 0.11 -13.87 21.94
CA ASP A 65 -0.33 -14.72 23.04
C ASP A 65 0.80 -15.17 23.98
N VAL A 66 1.99 -14.60 23.81
CA VAL A 66 3.22 -14.96 24.54
C VAL A 66 3.83 -13.71 25.17
N THR A 67 4.41 -13.87 26.36
CA THR A 67 5.23 -12.83 27.00
C THR A 67 6.70 -13.10 26.70
N CYS A 68 7.34 -12.19 26.00
CA CYS A 68 8.75 -12.29 25.61
C CYS A 68 9.63 -11.39 26.49
N VAL A 69 10.92 -11.76 26.61
CA VAL A 69 11.92 -10.91 27.29
C VAL A 69 12.25 -9.64 26.50
N TRP A 70 12.01 -9.66 25.20
CA TRP A 70 12.08 -8.47 24.35
C TRP A 70 11.04 -8.56 23.21
N GLU A 71 10.70 -7.41 22.66
CA GLU A 71 9.60 -7.31 21.67
C GLU A 71 9.92 -7.94 20.31
N GLY A 72 11.21 -8.17 20.03
CA GLY A 72 11.64 -8.62 18.71
C GLY A 72 11.54 -7.54 17.64
N ILE A 73 11.82 -7.92 16.41
CA ILE A 73 11.80 -7.05 15.25
C ILE A 73 11.40 -7.83 14.00
N ALA A 74 10.69 -7.18 13.10
CA ALA A 74 10.56 -7.63 11.73
C ALA A 74 11.22 -6.62 10.80
N THR A 75 11.79 -7.10 9.69
CA THR A 75 12.37 -6.28 8.65
C THR A 75 11.77 -6.63 7.30
N VAL A 76 11.56 -5.62 6.48
CA VAL A 76 10.95 -5.73 5.16
C VAL A 76 11.80 -5.05 4.11
N ASN A 77 11.75 -5.54 2.87
CA ASN A 77 12.34 -4.87 1.72
C ASN A 77 11.27 -4.11 0.95
N ILE A 78 11.51 -2.82 0.78
CA ILE A 78 10.68 -1.90 0.02
C ILE A 78 11.51 -1.35 -1.14
N GLU A 79 10.95 -1.41 -2.34
CA GLU A 79 11.53 -0.76 -3.50
C GLU A 79 10.79 0.54 -3.79
N GLY A 80 11.51 1.65 -3.75
CA GLY A 80 11.00 2.96 -4.14
C GLY A 80 11.39 3.28 -5.57
N THR A 81 10.44 3.78 -6.36
CA THR A 81 10.68 4.30 -7.70
C THR A 81 10.12 5.71 -7.84
N SER A 82 10.85 6.59 -8.49
CA SER A 82 10.43 7.96 -8.80
C SER A 82 11.06 8.39 -10.11
N GLY A 83 10.27 8.47 -11.17
CA GLY A 83 10.82 8.66 -12.52
C GLY A 83 11.74 7.51 -12.90
N SER A 84 13.00 7.83 -13.22
CA SER A 84 14.06 6.84 -13.53
C SER A 84 14.82 6.37 -12.30
N GLN A 85 14.60 6.98 -11.12
CA GLN A 85 15.26 6.61 -9.88
C GLN A 85 14.61 5.37 -9.28
N LYS A 86 15.45 4.42 -8.85
CA LYS A 86 15.03 3.18 -8.21
C LYS A 86 15.97 2.85 -7.06
N THR A 87 15.41 2.65 -5.87
CA THR A 87 16.19 2.40 -4.65
C THR A 87 15.49 1.34 -3.80
N ASN A 88 16.27 0.44 -3.21
CA ASN A 88 15.78 -0.55 -2.25
C ASN A 88 16.07 -0.08 -0.83
N PHE A 89 15.09 -0.26 0.05
CA PHE A 89 15.19 0.07 1.46
C PHE A 89 14.89 -1.15 2.30
N GLN A 90 15.72 -1.40 3.31
CA GLN A 90 15.40 -2.32 4.39
C GLN A 90 14.84 -1.52 5.56
N VAL A 91 13.64 -1.84 5.97
CA VAL A 91 12.91 -1.09 7.00
C VAL A 91 12.50 -2.04 8.12
N GLY A 92 12.64 -1.60 9.36
CA GLY A 92 12.27 -2.37 10.53
C GLY A 92 10.97 -1.90 11.17
N THR A 93 10.31 -2.79 11.90
CA THR A 93 9.14 -2.43 12.72
C THR A 93 9.54 -1.55 13.92
N ARG A 94 10.84 -1.45 14.18
CA ARG A 94 11.46 -0.57 15.19
C ARG A 94 12.87 -0.21 14.77
N ASP A 95 13.41 0.86 15.35
CA ASP A 95 14.83 1.19 15.21
C ASP A 95 15.67 0.17 15.98
N PHE A 96 16.73 -0.31 15.34
CA PHE A 96 17.67 -1.25 15.94
C PHE A 96 19.10 -0.94 15.48
N LEU A 97 19.78 -0.10 16.24
CA LEU A 97 21.12 0.39 15.94
C LEU A 97 22.17 -0.71 15.74
N PRO A 98 22.19 -1.82 16.54
CA PRO A 98 23.19 -2.87 16.36
C PRO A 98 23.23 -3.47 14.94
N ARG A 99 22.13 -3.41 14.20
CA ARG A 99 22.04 -3.88 12.81
C ARG A 99 21.80 -2.77 11.79
N ASN A 100 21.92 -1.52 12.21
CA ASN A 100 21.68 -0.35 11.37
C ASN A 100 20.30 -0.40 10.68
N VAL A 101 19.29 -0.87 11.39
CA VAL A 101 17.90 -0.92 10.92
C VAL A 101 17.14 0.28 11.44
N SER A 102 16.44 0.97 10.57
CA SER A 102 15.57 2.09 10.92
C SER A 102 14.11 1.77 10.58
N LYS A 103 13.23 2.32 11.40
CA LYS A 103 11.78 2.31 11.19
C LYS A 103 11.35 3.25 10.06
N SER A 104 12.21 4.19 9.69
CA SER A 104 11.93 5.23 8.70
C SER A 104 12.99 5.28 7.62
N PHE A 105 12.60 5.75 6.44
CA PHE A 105 13.52 6.08 5.35
C PHE A 105 13.03 7.32 4.61
N SER A 106 13.97 8.02 3.96
CA SER A 106 13.66 9.16 3.11
C SER A 106 13.87 8.79 1.64
N PHE A 107 12.94 9.19 0.81
CA PHE A 107 13.01 8.96 -0.63
C PHE A 107 12.28 10.06 -1.39
N SER A 108 12.97 10.65 -2.36
CA SER A 108 12.41 11.65 -3.28
C SER A 108 11.65 12.80 -2.58
N GLY A 109 12.20 13.31 -1.48
CA GLY A 109 11.65 14.44 -0.71
C GLY A 109 10.51 14.07 0.24
N TYR A 110 10.30 12.78 0.50
CA TYR A 110 9.34 12.29 1.48
C TYR A 110 10.01 11.40 2.52
N ARG A 111 9.51 11.46 3.74
CA ARG A 111 9.86 10.55 4.81
C ARG A 111 8.75 9.54 5.01
N PHE A 112 9.13 8.28 5.04
CA PHE A 112 8.23 7.15 5.26
C PHE A 112 8.56 6.48 6.57
N THR A 113 7.56 6.23 7.40
CA THR A 113 7.72 5.53 8.68
C THR A 113 6.81 4.32 8.70
N LEU A 114 7.37 3.14 8.93
CA LEU A 114 6.60 1.90 9.05
C LEU A 114 5.79 1.94 10.34
N THR A 115 4.47 1.89 10.23
CA THR A 115 3.56 1.94 11.37
C THR A 115 2.93 0.61 11.69
N ASP A 116 2.80 -0.27 10.68
CA ASP A 116 2.21 -1.59 10.87
C ASP A 116 2.75 -2.60 9.86
N LEU A 117 2.89 -3.84 10.30
CA LEU A 117 3.21 -5.00 9.46
C LEU A 117 2.31 -6.17 9.89
N LYS A 118 1.51 -6.63 8.95
CA LYS A 118 0.60 -7.75 9.15
C LYS A 118 1.01 -8.97 8.34
N PRO A 119 0.64 -10.20 8.78
CA PRO A 119 -0.01 -10.52 10.06
C PRO A 119 0.95 -10.40 11.25
N TYR A 120 0.40 -10.27 12.44
CA TYR A 120 1.18 -10.41 13.67
C TYR A 120 1.44 -11.89 13.96
N PRO A 121 2.65 -12.27 14.44
CA PRO A 121 2.92 -13.64 14.86
C PRO A 121 1.93 -14.11 15.93
N GLY A 122 1.37 -15.30 15.77
CA GLY A 122 0.37 -15.85 16.69
C GLY A 122 -1.01 -15.17 16.62
N GLY A 123 -1.17 -14.17 15.77
CA GLY A 123 -2.43 -13.48 15.57
C GLY A 123 -3.31 -14.11 14.49
N LYS A 124 -4.33 -13.35 14.07
CA LYS A 124 -5.22 -13.75 12.98
C LYS A 124 -4.44 -13.92 11.68
N GLN A 125 -4.73 -14.99 10.95
CA GLN A 125 -4.18 -15.18 9.61
C GLN A 125 -4.83 -14.18 8.64
N GLU A 126 -3.98 -13.41 7.97
CA GLU A 126 -4.37 -12.44 6.95
C GLU A 126 -3.23 -12.27 5.94
N SER A 127 -3.51 -11.66 4.81
CA SER A 127 -2.49 -11.39 3.79
C SER A 127 -1.42 -10.43 4.33
N GLU A 128 -0.16 -10.69 3.97
CA GLU A 128 0.95 -9.83 4.34
C GLU A 128 0.77 -8.43 3.77
N SER A 129 0.93 -7.44 4.62
CA SER A 129 0.85 -6.03 4.25
C SER A 129 1.67 -5.14 5.17
N VAL A 130 2.15 -4.04 4.62
CA VAL A 130 2.83 -2.97 5.36
C VAL A 130 2.01 -1.69 5.30
N THR A 131 2.02 -0.94 6.38
CA THR A 131 1.42 0.40 6.44
C THR A 131 2.49 1.42 6.78
N PHE A 132 2.61 2.43 5.94
CA PHE A 132 3.51 3.57 6.14
C PHE A 132 2.72 4.84 6.41
N LYS A 133 3.20 5.62 7.37
CA LYS A 133 2.93 7.04 7.45
C LYS A 133 3.95 7.75 6.57
N TYR A 134 3.51 8.71 5.76
CA TYR A 134 4.41 9.51 4.94
C TYR A 134 4.18 11.00 5.13
N GLU A 135 5.24 11.74 5.03
CA GLU A 135 5.23 13.20 5.15
C GLU A 135 6.29 13.80 4.23
N LYS A 136 5.97 14.95 3.66
CA LYS A 136 6.90 15.67 2.81
C LYS A 136 8.00 16.28 3.68
N GLU A 137 9.26 16.09 3.28
CA GLU A 137 10.40 16.75 3.92
C GLU A 137 10.57 18.16 3.35
N GLU A 138 10.84 19.12 4.22
CA GLU A 138 11.14 20.49 3.85
C GLU A 138 12.63 20.67 3.49
#